data_ec5c7466c514a19f349c7e934fa35013
#
_entry.id   ec5c7466c514a19f349c7e934fa35013
#
_cell.length_a   1.000
_cell.length_b   1.000
_cell.length_c   1.000
_cell.angle_alpha   90.00
_cell.angle_beta   90.00
_cell.angle_gamma   90.00
#
_symmetry.space_group_name_H-M   'P 1'
#
loop_
_entity.id
_entity.type
_entity.pdbx_description
1 polymer ?
#
loop_
_entity_poly.entity_id
_entity_poly.type
_entity_poly.pdbx_seq_one_letter_code
_entity_poly.pdbx_strand_id
1 'polypeptide(L)'
;MAKNYYELLELSDEDKKLSDDEFNKKAKKNYHRLSIKYHPDKNPDDKESEEKFKEISEAYNILSNKEKRHQYDNELKFKNGGFNPFDLGGFGFNPFDLSGFGGFGRRQNIEKGDDIYLNVNVTLYDIYNQKDIKIKYPKKVPCHHCNGTGAENGSIIYCHHCNGTGIITQTQVNGNFVYSSQTPCPHCNGNGKIIEKKCNYCNGEGFEKIDTELLINVPNNIYDNSKIMMEGHGNLPKSSNGIPGDLIVIFHIKQDDYFKINNGHLVHCEEVSLTDCLLGCKREIKTISGKNITIEIPELTENGKKYIISEYGMWGNPYIIFIKYKLPKKLTKKQKQLLEKFEKENYKND
;
A
#
# COMPACT_ATOMS: atom_id res chain seq x y z
N MET A 1 -5.93 -26.74 30.25
CA MET A 1 -6.66 -25.74 31.04
C MET A 1 -6.53 -24.42 30.34
N ALA A 2 -7.63 -23.72 30.04
CA ALA A 2 -7.57 -22.42 29.41
C ALA A 2 -6.86 -21.43 30.37
N LYS A 3 -5.74 -20.85 29.94
CA LYS A 3 -4.96 -19.90 30.73
C LYS A 3 -5.75 -18.59 30.89
N ASN A 4 -5.74 -18.04 32.10
CA ASN A 4 -6.43 -16.79 32.39
C ASN A 4 -5.58 -15.62 31.87
N TYR A 5 -6.14 -14.75 31.01
CA TYR A 5 -5.43 -13.60 30.46
C TYR A 5 -4.91 -12.63 31.50
N TYR A 6 -5.57 -12.50 32.66
CA TYR A 6 -5.08 -11.70 33.77
C TYR A 6 -3.78 -12.28 34.36
N GLU A 7 -3.71 -13.62 34.50
CA GLU A 7 -2.51 -14.31 34.99
C GLU A 7 -1.35 -14.20 34.00
N LEU A 8 -1.63 -14.30 32.69
CA LEU A 8 -0.62 -14.16 31.63
C LEU A 8 0.04 -12.76 31.62
N LEU A 9 -0.72 -11.72 31.99
CA LEU A 9 -0.20 -10.36 32.12
C LEU A 9 0.24 -10.00 33.55
N GLU A 10 0.29 -10.96 34.45
CA GLU A 10 0.64 -10.77 35.87
C GLU A 10 -0.19 -9.64 36.52
N LEU A 11 -1.51 -9.64 36.26
CA LEU A 11 -2.48 -8.72 36.81
C LEU A 11 -3.26 -9.41 37.95
N SER A 12 -3.36 -8.74 39.09
CA SER A 12 -4.09 -9.25 40.27
C SER A 12 -5.57 -8.91 40.21
N ASP A 13 -6.37 -9.57 41.06
CA ASP A 13 -7.81 -9.26 41.21
C ASP A 13 -8.06 -7.83 41.74
N GLU A 14 -7.11 -7.24 42.46
CA GLU A 14 -7.16 -5.86 42.87
C GLU A 14 -7.04 -4.91 41.68
N ASP A 15 -6.28 -5.28 40.67
CA ASP A 15 -6.10 -4.49 39.46
C ASP A 15 -7.37 -4.38 38.61
N LYS A 16 -8.25 -5.36 38.70
CA LYS A 16 -9.56 -5.33 38.03
C LYS A 16 -10.49 -4.24 38.57
N LYS A 17 -10.22 -3.73 39.79
CA LYS A 17 -11.00 -2.65 40.43
C LYS A 17 -10.49 -1.27 40.11
N LEU A 18 -9.35 -1.12 39.45
CA LEU A 18 -8.79 0.15 39.02
C LEU A 18 -9.66 0.85 37.97
N SER A 19 -9.52 2.16 37.88
CA SER A 19 -10.10 2.90 36.76
C SER A 19 -9.53 2.38 35.41
N ASP A 20 -10.30 2.51 34.33
CA ASP A 20 -9.89 2.01 33.01
C ASP A 20 -8.52 2.57 32.57
N ASP A 21 -8.22 3.82 32.89
CA ASP A 21 -6.95 4.46 32.56
C ASP A 21 -5.77 3.90 33.36
N GLU A 22 -5.96 3.68 34.65
CA GLU A 22 -4.94 3.10 35.53
C GLU A 22 -4.69 1.64 35.22
N PHE A 23 -5.76 0.88 34.95
CA PHE A 23 -5.68 -0.50 34.50
C PHE A 23 -4.88 -0.61 33.19
N ASN A 24 -5.21 0.20 32.18
CA ASN A 24 -4.53 0.18 30.90
C ASN A 24 -3.05 0.57 31.02
N LYS A 25 -2.70 1.52 31.86
CA LYS A 25 -1.30 1.88 32.15
C LYS A 25 -0.54 0.70 32.76
N LYS A 26 -1.16 -0.01 33.70
CA LYS A 26 -0.54 -1.18 34.37
C LYS A 26 -0.42 -2.36 33.43
N ALA A 27 -1.47 -2.67 32.68
CA ALA A 27 -1.48 -3.72 31.66
C ALA A 27 -0.40 -3.47 30.59
N LYS A 28 -0.27 -2.24 30.09
CA LYS A 28 0.76 -1.82 29.13
C LYS A 28 2.18 -1.99 29.69
N LYS A 29 2.39 -1.59 30.96
CA LYS A 29 3.69 -1.73 31.63
C LYS A 29 4.11 -3.20 31.75
N ASN A 30 3.19 -4.06 32.16
CA ASN A 30 3.42 -5.50 32.31
C ASN A 30 3.67 -6.17 30.94
N TYR A 31 2.84 -5.82 29.94
CA TYR A 31 3.04 -6.29 28.57
C TYR A 31 4.41 -5.92 28.03
N HIS A 32 4.85 -4.68 28.19
CA HIS A 32 6.17 -4.23 27.71
C HIS A 32 7.33 -5.01 28.36
N ARG A 33 7.23 -5.25 29.70
CA ARG A 33 8.23 -6.03 30.45
C ARG A 33 8.28 -7.48 29.98
N LEU A 34 7.13 -8.12 29.80
CA LEU A 34 7.03 -9.50 29.38
C LEU A 34 7.41 -9.70 27.91
N SER A 35 7.05 -8.77 27.04
CA SER A 35 7.43 -8.77 25.63
C SER A 35 8.95 -8.69 25.45
N ILE A 36 9.65 -7.89 26.25
CA ILE A 36 11.12 -7.80 26.21
C ILE A 36 11.76 -9.10 26.72
N LYS A 37 11.14 -9.75 27.72
CA LYS A 37 11.64 -11.00 28.31
C LYS A 37 11.53 -12.18 27.35
N TYR A 38 10.41 -12.28 26.61
CA TYR A 38 10.09 -13.39 25.70
C TYR A 38 10.23 -13.02 24.23
N HIS A 39 10.97 -11.95 23.91
CA HIS A 39 11.19 -11.51 22.53
C HIS A 39 11.97 -12.57 21.73
N PRO A 40 11.54 -12.90 20.48
CA PRO A 40 12.23 -13.88 19.66
C PRO A 40 13.69 -13.54 19.38
N ASP A 41 14.05 -12.24 19.25
CA ASP A 41 15.44 -11.82 19.04
C ASP A 41 16.35 -12.07 20.27
N LYS A 42 15.76 -12.17 21.47
CA LYS A 42 16.53 -12.45 22.70
C LYS A 42 16.55 -13.93 23.08
N ASN A 43 15.61 -14.69 22.53
CA ASN A 43 15.47 -16.13 22.77
C ASN A 43 15.37 -16.86 21.41
N PRO A 44 16.43 -16.79 20.56
CA PRO A 44 16.44 -17.48 19.28
C PRO A 44 16.37 -19.00 19.57
N ASP A 45 15.50 -19.69 18.82
CA ASP A 45 15.26 -21.14 18.89
C ASP A 45 14.51 -21.67 20.13
N ASP A 46 14.01 -20.83 21.02
CA ASP A 46 13.17 -21.22 22.15
C ASP A 46 11.67 -21.14 21.81
N LYS A 47 11.10 -22.29 21.37
CA LYS A 47 9.67 -22.40 21.02
C LYS A 47 8.74 -22.06 22.19
N GLU A 48 9.16 -22.32 23.42
CA GLU A 48 8.35 -22.03 24.61
C GLU A 48 8.26 -20.50 24.84
N SER A 49 9.32 -19.78 24.59
CA SER A 49 9.34 -18.30 24.65
C SER A 49 8.49 -17.69 23.51
N GLU A 50 8.51 -18.27 22.31
CA GLU A 50 7.68 -17.83 21.19
C GLU A 50 6.19 -18.04 21.48
N GLU A 51 5.79 -19.18 22.03
CA GLU A 51 4.40 -19.44 22.42
C GLU A 51 3.95 -18.49 23.52
N LYS A 52 4.76 -18.28 24.56
CA LYS A 52 4.47 -17.30 25.62
C LYS A 52 4.34 -15.89 25.12
N PHE A 53 5.17 -15.48 24.15
CA PHE A 53 5.07 -14.16 23.53
C PHE A 53 3.73 -13.98 22.79
N LYS A 54 3.27 -14.99 22.06
CA LYS A 54 1.96 -14.99 21.39
C LYS A 54 0.82 -14.89 22.37
N GLU A 55 0.84 -15.71 23.44
CA GLU A 55 -0.17 -15.68 24.50
C GLU A 55 -0.24 -14.34 25.24
N ILE A 56 0.90 -13.73 25.55
CA ILE A 56 1.00 -12.42 26.21
C ILE A 56 0.45 -11.30 25.31
N SER A 57 0.75 -11.37 24.00
CA SER A 57 0.26 -10.40 23.03
C SER A 57 -1.25 -10.50 22.84
N GLU A 58 -1.79 -11.70 22.82
CA GLU A 58 -3.24 -11.96 22.78
C GLU A 58 -3.94 -11.43 24.03
N ALA A 59 -3.42 -11.76 25.21
CA ALA A 59 -3.93 -11.27 26.48
C ALA A 59 -3.97 -9.75 26.55
N TYR A 60 -2.93 -9.07 26.09
CA TYR A 60 -2.89 -7.61 26.05
C TYR A 60 -3.94 -7.02 25.10
N ASN A 61 -4.09 -7.60 23.89
CA ASN A 61 -5.08 -7.12 22.91
C ASN A 61 -6.53 -7.24 23.44
N ILE A 62 -6.82 -8.23 24.25
CA ILE A 62 -8.15 -8.41 24.83
C ILE A 62 -8.34 -7.51 26.04
N LEU A 63 -7.38 -7.43 26.95
CA LEU A 63 -7.52 -6.71 28.22
C LEU A 63 -7.32 -5.19 28.09
N SER A 64 -6.60 -4.71 27.06
CA SER A 64 -6.40 -3.27 26.82
C SER A 64 -7.62 -2.57 26.23
N ASN A 65 -8.56 -3.31 25.65
CA ASN A 65 -9.80 -2.76 25.12
C ASN A 65 -10.95 -3.00 26.10
N LYS A 66 -11.61 -1.92 26.54
CA LYS A 66 -12.68 -1.95 27.53
C LYS A 66 -13.83 -2.91 27.15
N GLU A 67 -14.25 -2.89 25.88
CA GLU A 67 -15.35 -3.73 25.39
C GLU A 67 -14.96 -5.20 25.34
N LYS A 68 -13.77 -5.53 24.86
CA LYS A 68 -13.25 -6.90 24.81
C LYS A 68 -13.00 -7.46 26.21
N ARG A 69 -12.49 -6.63 27.12
CA ARG A 69 -12.30 -7.00 28.53
C ARG A 69 -13.64 -7.35 29.18
N HIS A 70 -14.66 -6.53 28.97
CA HIS A 70 -16.01 -6.80 29.49
C HIS A 70 -16.61 -8.09 28.95
N GLN A 71 -16.40 -8.38 27.67
CA GLN A 71 -16.85 -9.64 27.06
C GLN A 71 -16.12 -10.83 27.69
N TYR A 72 -14.82 -10.77 27.82
CA TYR A 72 -13.99 -11.79 28.45
C TYR A 72 -14.38 -12.02 29.93
N ASP A 73 -14.63 -10.96 30.70
CA ASP A 73 -15.07 -11.04 32.09
C ASP A 73 -16.45 -11.71 32.21
N ASN A 74 -17.34 -11.48 31.27
CA ASN A 74 -18.63 -12.16 31.19
C ASN A 74 -18.47 -13.64 30.86
N GLU A 75 -17.59 -13.99 29.91
CA GLU A 75 -17.27 -15.40 29.61
C GLU A 75 -16.67 -16.15 30.81
N LEU A 76 -15.80 -15.50 31.57
CA LEU A 76 -15.25 -16.09 32.81
C LEU A 76 -16.35 -16.36 33.86
N LYS A 77 -17.36 -15.49 33.96
CA LYS A 77 -18.51 -15.70 34.85
C LYS A 77 -19.38 -16.88 34.41
N PHE A 78 -19.55 -17.07 33.09
CA PHE A 78 -20.31 -18.19 32.54
C PHE A 78 -19.56 -19.53 32.61
N LYS A 79 -18.22 -19.56 32.56
CA LYS A 79 -17.41 -20.79 32.72
C LYS A 79 -17.49 -21.41 34.10
N ASN A 80 -17.77 -20.61 35.12
CA ASN A 80 -18.04 -21.14 36.48
C ASN A 80 -19.43 -21.79 36.64
N GLY A 81 -20.29 -21.73 35.59
CA GLY A 81 -21.64 -22.31 35.57
C GLY A 81 -21.81 -23.56 34.69
N GLY A 82 -20.76 -24.23 34.27
CA GLY A 82 -20.86 -25.64 33.74
C GLY A 82 -21.28 -25.77 32.26
N PHE A 83 -21.20 -24.76 31.42
CA PHE A 83 -21.43 -24.87 29.99
C PHE A 83 -20.13 -24.63 29.22
N ASN A 84 -19.63 -25.66 28.56
CA ASN A 84 -18.38 -25.63 27.79
C ASN A 84 -18.69 -25.26 26.34
N PRO A 85 -18.36 -24.04 25.84
CA PRO A 85 -18.61 -23.67 24.44
C PRO A 85 -17.68 -24.41 23.44
N PHE A 86 -16.70 -25.17 23.93
CA PHE A 86 -15.71 -25.87 23.10
C PHE A 86 -16.15 -27.23 22.60
N ASP A 87 -17.33 -27.72 23.01
CA ASP A 87 -17.84 -29.05 22.63
C ASP A 87 -18.66 -29.05 21.33
N LEU A 88 -18.71 -27.93 20.62
CA LEU A 88 -19.29 -27.85 19.28
C LEU A 88 -18.16 -27.94 18.24
N GLY A 89 -17.85 -29.18 17.87
CA GLY A 89 -16.74 -29.59 17.03
C GLY A 89 -16.56 -28.80 15.74
N GLY A 90 -15.31 -28.43 15.47
CA GLY A 90 -14.79 -28.43 14.12
C GLY A 90 -14.81 -27.11 13.35
N PHE A 91 -14.36 -26.01 13.92
CA PHE A 91 -13.92 -24.88 13.12
C PHE A 91 -12.45 -24.56 13.40
N GLY A 92 -11.60 -24.84 12.40
CA GLY A 92 -10.19 -24.52 12.43
C GLY A 92 -9.94 -23.03 12.64
N PHE A 93 -9.45 -22.69 13.81
CA PHE A 93 -9.09 -21.32 14.18
C PHE A 93 -7.79 -20.92 13.47
N ASN A 94 -7.87 -20.04 12.50
CA ASN A 94 -6.73 -19.37 11.94
C ASN A 94 -6.43 -18.13 12.80
N PRO A 95 -5.28 -18.02 13.48
CA PRO A 95 -4.98 -16.89 14.37
C PRO A 95 -4.87 -15.53 13.66
N PHE A 96 -4.85 -15.54 12.31
CA PHE A 96 -4.75 -14.34 11.48
C PHE A 96 -6.11 -13.72 11.11
N ASP A 97 -7.22 -14.40 11.45
CA ASP A 97 -8.57 -13.94 11.08
C ASP A 97 -9.32 -13.28 12.25
N LEU A 98 -8.58 -12.75 13.26
CA LEU A 98 -9.15 -12.09 14.43
C LEU A 98 -9.72 -10.71 14.15
N SER A 99 -9.75 -10.23 12.90
CA SER A 99 -10.50 -9.02 12.54
C SER A 99 -12.00 -9.27 12.29
N GLY A 100 -12.46 -10.53 12.35
CA GLY A 100 -13.81 -10.95 11.99
C GLY A 100 -14.76 -11.33 13.14
N PHE A 101 -14.28 -11.52 14.39
CA PHE A 101 -15.13 -12.03 15.49
C PHE A 101 -15.61 -10.90 16.43
N GLY A 102 -16.45 -10.04 15.93
CA GLY A 102 -17.13 -8.99 16.69
C GLY A 102 -18.63 -9.00 16.47
N GLY A 103 -19.36 -9.73 17.32
CA GLY A 103 -20.70 -9.40 17.75
C GLY A 103 -21.85 -9.71 16.79
N PHE A 104 -22.82 -10.42 17.33
CA PHE A 104 -24.23 -10.41 16.98
C PHE A 104 -24.87 -9.00 17.16
N GLY A 105 -24.22 -7.98 16.67
CA GLY A 105 -24.84 -6.74 16.28
C GLY A 105 -24.96 -6.81 14.77
N ARG A 106 -26.11 -6.55 14.17
CA ARG A 106 -26.27 -6.22 12.76
C ARG A 106 -25.25 -5.12 12.45
N ARG A 107 -24.00 -5.49 12.09
CA ARG A 107 -23.13 -4.55 11.39
C ARG A 107 -23.94 -4.17 10.16
N GLN A 108 -24.45 -2.97 10.14
CA GLN A 108 -24.80 -2.36 8.87
C GLN A 108 -23.54 -2.52 8.05
N ASN A 109 -23.57 -3.42 7.06
CA ASN A 109 -22.53 -3.50 6.05
C ASN A 109 -22.51 -2.13 5.39
N ILE A 110 -21.62 -1.26 5.88
CA ILE A 110 -21.42 0.06 5.27
C ILE A 110 -20.82 -0.25 3.90
N GLU A 111 -21.60 -0.02 2.86
CA GLU A 111 -21.17 -0.22 1.48
C GLU A 111 -19.99 0.71 1.21
N LYS A 112 -18.83 0.16 0.81
CA LYS A 112 -17.69 0.94 0.34
C LYS A 112 -17.73 0.98 -1.19
N GLY A 113 -17.49 2.16 -1.76
CA GLY A 113 -17.31 2.33 -3.19
C GLY A 113 -16.04 1.64 -3.68
N ASP A 114 -15.97 1.34 -4.97
CA ASP A 114 -14.79 0.73 -5.58
C ASP A 114 -13.60 1.70 -5.60
N ASP A 115 -12.41 1.17 -5.38
CA ASP A 115 -11.17 1.93 -5.53
C ASP A 115 -10.87 2.21 -7.01
N ILE A 116 -10.23 3.36 -7.28
CA ILE A 116 -9.81 3.77 -8.62
C ILE A 116 -8.29 3.69 -8.70
N TYR A 117 -7.77 3.02 -9.75
CA TYR A 117 -6.35 2.95 -10.04
C TYR A 117 -6.01 3.86 -11.20
N LEU A 118 -5.10 4.80 -10.99
CA LEU A 118 -4.70 5.77 -12.01
C LEU A 118 -3.18 5.72 -12.23
N ASN A 119 -2.76 5.47 -13.47
CA ASN A 119 -1.36 5.53 -13.87
C ASN A 119 -1.00 6.96 -14.27
N VAL A 120 0.02 7.52 -13.64
CA VAL A 120 0.51 8.88 -13.89
C VAL A 120 1.98 8.83 -14.28
N ASN A 121 2.29 9.38 -15.46
CA ASN A 121 3.67 9.49 -15.90
C ASN A 121 4.30 10.77 -15.37
N VAL A 122 5.45 10.65 -14.72
CA VAL A 122 6.23 11.76 -14.16
C VAL A 122 7.64 11.75 -14.72
N THR A 123 8.28 12.91 -14.77
CA THR A 123 9.71 13.02 -15.12
C THR A 123 10.55 13.11 -13.86
N LEU A 124 11.86 12.85 -13.99
CA LEU A 124 12.80 13.03 -12.89
C LEU A 124 12.81 14.49 -12.37
N TYR A 125 12.59 15.46 -13.26
CA TYR A 125 12.45 16.88 -12.91
C TYR A 125 11.21 17.16 -12.08
N ASP A 126 10.08 16.51 -12.38
CA ASP A 126 8.84 16.68 -11.62
C ASP A 126 9.01 16.16 -10.18
N ILE A 127 9.73 15.03 -10.02
CA ILE A 127 10.04 14.44 -8.72
C ILE A 127 11.00 15.32 -7.92
N TYR A 128 12.09 15.78 -8.56
CA TYR A 128 13.09 16.59 -7.90
C TYR A 128 12.51 17.93 -7.40
N ASN A 129 11.67 18.56 -8.20
CA ASN A 129 11.05 19.85 -7.87
C ASN A 129 9.73 19.71 -7.09
N GLN A 130 9.29 18.50 -6.73
CA GLN A 130 8.02 18.24 -6.04
C GLN A 130 6.84 18.97 -6.70
N LYS A 131 6.76 18.83 -8.02
CA LYS A 131 5.81 19.58 -8.84
C LYS A 131 4.38 19.15 -8.59
N ASP A 132 3.47 20.12 -8.54
CA ASP A 132 2.05 19.85 -8.53
C ASP A 132 1.57 19.44 -9.92
N ILE A 133 0.92 18.28 -10.02
CA ILE A 133 0.37 17.75 -11.26
C ILE A 133 -1.15 17.71 -11.16
N LYS A 134 -1.81 18.26 -12.16
CA LYS A 134 -3.27 18.18 -12.30
C LYS A 134 -3.62 16.89 -13.02
N ILE A 135 -4.33 15.99 -12.33
CA ILE A 135 -4.82 14.74 -12.90
C ILE A 135 -6.32 14.84 -13.16
N LYS A 136 -6.75 14.14 -14.22
CA LYS A 136 -8.17 13.97 -14.56
C LYS A 136 -8.48 12.49 -14.58
N TYR A 137 -9.56 12.10 -13.92
CA TYR A 137 -9.98 10.72 -13.89
C TYR A 137 -11.51 10.60 -13.80
N PRO A 138 -12.10 9.55 -14.41
CA PRO A 138 -13.53 9.30 -14.31
C PRO A 138 -13.84 8.72 -12.93
N LYS A 139 -14.82 9.30 -12.24
CA LYS A 139 -15.36 8.84 -10.97
C LYS A 139 -16.81 8.44 -11.13
N LYS A 140 -17.19 7.26 -10.63
CA LYS A 140 -18.59 6.85 -10.57
C LYS A 140 -19.24 7.51 -9.37
N VAL A 141 -20.37 8.17 -9.61
CA VAL A 141 -21.21 8.76 -8.56
C VAL A 141 -22.64 8.24 -8.72
N PRO A 142 -23.45 8.22 -7.66
CA PRO A 142 -24.85 7.89 -7.79
C PRO A 142 -25.53 8.77 -8.85
N CYS A 143 -26.28 8.17 -9.74
CA CYS A 143 -27.00 8.89 -10.79
C CYS A 143 -27.93 9.94 -10.16
N HIS A 144 -27.79 11.19 -10.55
CA HIS A 144 -28.56 12.32 -10.02
C HIS A 144 -30.07 12.21 -10.30
N HIS A 145 -30.48 11.49 -11.36
CA HIS A 145 -31.87 11.35 -11.74
C HIS A 145 -32.63 10.29 -10.91
N CYS A 146 -31.96 9.16 -10.58
CA CYS A 146 -32.58 8.10 -9.79
C CYS A 146 -32.00 7.96 -8.37
N ASN A 147 -31.09 8.84 -7.96
CA ASN A 147 -30.43 8.83 -6.66
C ASN A 147 -29.81 7.46 -6.32
N GLY A 148 -29.16 6.84 -7.30
CA GLY A 148 -28.47 5.55 -7.12
C GLY A 148 -29.35 4.30 -7.24
N THR A 149 -30.67 4.44 -7.34
CA THR A 149 -31.60 3.29 -7.36
C THR A 149 -31.59 2.51 -8.67
N GLY A 150 -31.21 3.14 -9.77
CA GLY A 150 -31.31 2.57 -11.13
C GLY A 150 -32.74 2.52 -11.68
N ALA A 151 -33.74 2.92 -10.89
CA ALA A 151 -35.14 2.88 -11.25
C ALA A 151 -35.68 4.26 -11.70
N GLU A 152 -36.46 4.32 -12.73
CA GLU A 152 -37.14 5.53 -13.14
C GLU A 152 -38.28 5.86 -12.17
N ASN A 153 -38.29 7.10 -11.65
CA ASN A 153 -39.29 7.58 -10.69
C ASN A 153 -39.51 6.64 -9.48
N GLY A 154 -38.48 5.89 -9.09
CA GLY A 154 -38.56 5.00 -7.94
C GLY A 154 -39.39 3.73 -8.17
N SER A 155 -39.65 3.31 -9.43
CA SER A 155 -40.41 2.10 -9.74
C SER A 155 -39.65 0.82 -9.38
N ILE A 156 -39.63 0.54 -8.09
CA ILE A 156 -39.00 -0.63 -7.48
C ILE A 156 -40.09 -1.45 -6.80
N ILE A 157 -40.18 -2.73 -7.15
CA ILE A 157 -41.09 -3.68 -6.53
C ILE A 157 -40.31 -4.69 -5.68
N TYR A 158 -40.93 -5.22 -4.63
CA TYR A 158 -40.36 -6.32 -3.88
C TYR A 158 -40.40 -7.61 -4.69
N CYS A 159 -39.33 -8.39 -4.63
CA CYS A 159 -39.28 -9.68 -5.31
C CYS A 159 -40.30 -10.65 -4.69
N HIS A 160 -41.31 -11.06 -5.41
CA HIS A 160 -42.33 -12.00 -4.94
C HIS A 160 -41.77 -13.40 -4.65
N HIS A 161 -40.67 -13.79 -5.29
CA HIS A 161 -40.09 -15.12 -5.13
C HIS A 161 -39.41 -15.33 -3.78
N CYS A 162 -38.83 -14.27 -3.20
CA CYS A 162 -38.20 -14.28 -1.88
C CYS A 162 -38.90 -13.33 -0.88
N ASN A 163 -40.07 -12.81 -1.22
CA ASN A 163 -40.84 -11.84 -0.42
C ASN A 163 -39.95 -10.66 0.08
N GLY A 164 -39.04 -10.18 -0.78
CA GLY A 164 -38.18 -9.05 -0.48
C GLY A 164 -36.95 -9.39 0.34
N THR A 165 -36.72 -10.62 0.80
CA THR A 165 -35.58 -11.01 1.65
C THR A 165 -34.28 -11.12 0.87
N GLY A 166 -34.31 -11.31 -0.44
CA GLY A 166 -33.12 -11.56 -1.27
C GLY A 166 -32.60 -12.98 -1.17
N ILE A 167 -33.07 -13.78 -0.23
CA ILE A 167 -32.54 -15.11 0.08
C ILE A 167 -33.69 -16.13 0.02
N ILE A 168 -33.40 -17.31 -0.52
CA ILE A 168 -34.30 -18.47 -0.49
C ILE A 168 -33.69 -19.51 0.44
N THR A 169 -34.47 -19.92 1.42
CA THR A 169 -34.09 -20.99 2.34
C THR A 169 -34.62 -22.32 1.81
N GLN A 170 -33.77 -23.25 1.46
CA GLN A 170 -34.12 -24.63 1.13
C GLN A 170 -33.86 -25.51 2.34
N THR A 171 -34.93 -26.14 2.83
CA THR A 171 -34.82 -27.08 3.92
C THR A 171 -34.89 -28.50 3.34
N GLN A 172 -33.84 -29.28 3.53
CA GLN A 172 -33.78 -30.71 3.17
C GLN A 172 -33.84 -31.53 4.44
N VAL A 173 -34.76 -32.47 4.48
CA VAL A 173 -34.92 -33.44 5.58
C VAL A 173 -34.33 -34.76 5.13
N ASN A 174 -33.26 -35.22 5.77
CA ASN A 174 -32.64 -36.50 5.48
C ASN A 174 -32.62 -37.35 6.77
N GLY A 175 -33.63 -38.22 6.92
CA GLY A 175 -33.86 -38.96 8.16
C GLY A 175 -34.17 -38.04 9.34
N ASN A 176 -33.41 -38.13 10.43
CA ASN A 176 -33.56 -37.31 11.63
C ASN A 176 -32.82 -35.96 11.56
N PHE A 177 -32.16 -35.65 10.46
CA PHE A 177 -31.39 -34.41 10.30
C PHE A 177 -32.10 -33.46 9.35
N VAL A 178 -32.28 -32.22 9.77
CA VAL A 178 -32.82 -31.12 8.98
C VAL A 178 -31.69 -30.18 8.60
N TYR A 179 -31.36 -30.12 7.31
CA TYR A 179 -30.38 -29.17 6.77
C TYR A 179 -31.11 -28.00 6.14
N SER A 180 -30.79 -26.80 6.61
CA SER A 180 -31.29 -25.55 6.03
C SER A 180 -30.14 -24.86 5.28
N SER A 181 -30.24 -24.74 3.96
CA SER A 181 -29.29 -23.97 3.17
C SER A 181 -29.93 -22.68 2.67
N GLN A 182 -29.21 -21.58 2.79
CA GLN A 182 -29.63 -20.28 2.30
C GLN A 182 -28.87 -19.95 1.01
N THR A 183 -29.63 -19.69 -0.07
CA THR A 183 -29.08 -19.32 -1.37
C THR A 183 -29.61 -17.96 -1.80
N PRO A 184 -28.80 -17.13 -2.50
CA PRO A 184 -29.32 -15.89 -3.09
C PRO A 184 -30.49 -16.18 -4.02
N CYS A 185 -31.55 -15.39 -3.93
CA CYS A 185 -32.72 -15.56 -4.78
C CYS A 185 -32.35 -15.34 -6.26
N PRO A 186 -32.50 -16.34 -7.15
CA PRO A 186 -32.12 -16.21 -8.56
C PRO A 186 -32.97 -15.20 -9.34
N HIS A 187 -34.18 -14.89 -8.85
CA HIS A 187 -35.06 -13.96 -9.53
C HIS A 187 -34.68 -12.50 -9.34
N CYS A 188 -34.12 -12.12 -8.21
CA CYS A 188 -33.63 -10.77 -7.91
C CYS A 188 -32.10 -10.71 -7.69
N ASN A 189 -31.39 -11.79 -7.96
CA ASN A 189 -29.95 -11.92 -7.76
C ASN A 189 -29.48 -11.49 -6.35
N GLY A 190 -30.26 -11.86 -5.33
CA GLY A 190 -29.96 -11.52 -3.95
C GLY A 190 -30.43 -10.14 -3.49
N ASN A 191 -30.90 -9.26 -4.37
CA ASN A 191 -31.24 -7.86 -4.03
C ASN A 191 -32.56 -7.70 -3.27
N GLY A 192 -33.44 -8.71 -3.27
CA GLY A 192 -34.78 -8.63 -2.66
C GLY A 192 -35.78 -7.72 -3.41
N LYS A 193 -35.29 -6.91 -4.35
CA LYS A 193 -36.05 -5.91 -5.10
C LYS A 193 -35.79 -6.08 -6.59
N ILE A 194 -36.76 -5.68 -7.40
CA ILE A 194 -36.72 -5.74 -8.87
C ILE A 194 -37.08 -4.35 -9.41
N ILE A 195 -36.28 -3.87 -10.35
CA ILE A 195 -36.55 -2.61 -11.06
C ILE A 195 -37.58 -2.88 -12.16
N GLU A 196 -38.74 -2.30 -12.06
CA GLU A 196 -39.80 -2.43 -13.06
C GLU A 196 -39.53 -1.57 -14.30
N LYS A 197 -39.11 -0.32 -14.09
CA LYS A 197 -38.68 0.58 -15.17
C LYS A 197 -37.26 1.06 -14.88
N LYS A 198 -36.34 0.81 -15.83
CA LYS A 198 -34.95 1.26 -15.74
C LYS A 198 -34.89 2.77 -15.93
N CYS A 199 -34.03 3.42 -15.13
CA CYS A 199 -33.73 4.83 -15.31
C CYS A 199 -33.08 5.07 -16.67
N ASN A 200 -33.64 5.98 -17.46
CA ASN A 200 -33.18 6.28 -18.83
C ASN A 200 -31.79 6.97 -18.85
N TYR A 201 -31.40 7.64 -17.78
CA TYR A 201 -30.08 8.33 -17.68
C TYR A 201 -28.92 7.37 -17.42
N CYS A 202 -29.07 6.42 -16.51
CA CYS A 202 -28.05 5.45 -16.17
C CYS A 202 -28.33 4.04 -16.69
N ASN A 203 -29.37 3.83 -17.51
CA ASN A 203 -29.78 2.53 -18.05
C ASN A 203 -29.96 1.43 -17.00
N GLY A 204 -30.35 1.82 -15.79
CA GLY A 204 -30.57 0.90 -14.66
C GLY A 204 -29.31 0.60 -13.81
N GLU A 205 -28.15 1.15 -14.15
CA GLU A 205 -26.92 0.93 -13.37
C GLU A 205 -26.93 1.63 -12.00
N GLY A 206 -27.64 2.73 -11.87
CA GLY A 206 -27.67 3.56 -10.67
C GLY A 206 -26.50 4.51 -10.53
N PHE A 207 -25.53 4.48 -11.44
CA PHE A 207 -24.34 5.33 -11.44
C PHE A 207 -24.22 6.17 -12.71
N GLU A 208 -23.59 7.31 -12.58
CA GLU A 208 -23.07 8.08 -13.69
C GLU A 208 -21.57 8.29 -13.53
N LYS A 209 -20.86 8.53 -14.64
CA LYS A 209 -19.43 8.84 -14.63
C LYS A 209 -19.26 10.34 -14.78
N ILE A 210 -18.53 10.93 -13.84
CA ILE A 210 -18.12 12.33 -13.90
C ILE A 210 -16.60 12.41 -13.99
N ASP A 211 -16.11 13.34 -14.80
CA ASP A 211 -14.68 13.63 -14.85
C ASP A 211 -14.32 14.53 -13.67
N THR A 212 -13.44 14.04 -12.83
CA THR A 212 -12.97 14.74 -11.64
C THR A 212 -11.53 15.18 -11.86
N GLU A 213 -11.22 16.40 -11.47
CA GLU A 213 -9.86 16.95 -11.49
C GLU A 213 -9.31 17.03 -10.08
N LEU A 214 -8.06 16.63 -9.90
CA LEU A 214 -7.37 16.69 -8.63
C LEU A 214 -5.95 17.17 -8.82
N LEU A 215 -5.48 18.04 -7.92
CA LEU A 215 -4.10 18.48 -7.88
C LEU A 215 -3.33 17.59 -6.91
N ILE A 216 -2.25 16.97 -7.39
CA ILE A 216 -1.41 16.07 -6.59
C ILE A 216 0.01 16.63 -6.58
N ASN A 217 0.56 16.82 -5.40
CA ASN A 217 1.97 17.09 -5.24
C ASN A 217 2.77 15.80 -5.43
N VAL A 218 3.78 15.83 -6.32
CA VAL A 218 4.67 14.68 -6.56
C VAL A 218 5.72 14.62 -5.45
N PRO A 219 5.71 13.60 -4.59
CA PRO A 219 6.72 13.51 -3.53
C PRO A 219 8.11 13.26 -4.09
N ASN A 220 9.12 13.73 -3.37
CA ASN A 220 10.52 13.54 -3.77
C ASN A 220 11.08 12.15 -3.51
N ASN A 221 10.35 11.30 -2.80
CA ASN A 221 10.76 9.95 -2.39
C ASN A 221 10.10 8.82 -3.18
N ILE A 222 9.49 9.12 -4.34
CA ILE A 222 8.87 8.10 -5.19
C ILE A 222 9.90 7.46 -6.12
N TYR A 223 9.70 6.16 -6.34
CA TYR A 223 10.39 5.34 -7.32
C TYR A 223 9.42 4.90 -8.41
N ASP A 224 9.91 4.26 -9.46
CA ASP A 224 9.03 3.70 -10.49
C ASP A 224 8.06 2.68 -9.88
N ASN A 225 6.78 2.74 -10.29
CA ASN A 225 5.66 1.97 -9.73
C ASN A 225 5.30 2.28 -8.27
N SER A 226 5.78 3.39 -7.69
CA SER A 226 5.33 3.84 -6.38
C SER A 226 3.84 4.17 -6.39
N LYS A 227 3.15 3.79 -5.30
CA LYS A 227 1.71 3.99 -5.15
C LYS A 227 1.42 4.98 -4.02
N ILE A 228 0.54 5.91 -4.29
CA ILE A 228 -0.01 6.81 -3.26
C ILE A 228 -1.51 6.59 -3.20
N MET A 229 -2.02 6.37 -2.00
CA MET A 229 -3.44 6.22 -1.74
C MET A 229 -4.02 7.55 -1.26
N MET A 230 -5.10 7.98 -1.90
CA MET A 230 -5.87 9.16 -1.54
C MET A 230 -7.25 8.71 -1.07
N GLU A 231 -7.45 8.73 0.24
CA GLU A 231 -8.65 8.24 0.89
C GLU A 231 -9.90 9.02 0.45
N GLY A 232 -10.98 8.30 0.17
CA GLY A 232 -12.29 8.87 -0.20
C GLY A 232 -12.36 9.50 -1.60
N HIS A 233 -11.29 9.42 -2.40
CA HIS A 233 -11.27 9.96 -3.76
C HIS A 233 -11.67 8.94 -4.85
N GLY A 234 -11.96 7.70 -4.47
CA GLY A 234 -12.46 6.65 -5.36
C GLY A 234 -13.94 6.81 -5.72
N ASN A 235 -14.55 5.74 -6.24
CA ASN A 235 -15.96 5.70 -6.60
C ASN A 235 -16.86 5.87 -5.39
N LEU A 236 -18.01 6.51 -5.58
CA LEU A 236 -19.02 6.57 -4.53
C LEU A 236 -19.83 5.27 -4.51
N PRO A 237 -20.30 4.82 -3.32
CA PRO A 237 -21.22 3.68 -3.22
C PRO A 237 -22.62 4.04 -3.70
N LYS A 238 -23.47 3.03 -3.90
CA LYS A 238 -24.90 3.25 -4.24
C LYS A 238 -25.69 3.84 -3.09
N SER A 239 -25.33 3.40 -1.88
CA SER A 239 -25.98 3.86 -0.65
C SER A 239 -25.50 5.24 -0.26
N SER A 240 -26.41 6.14 0.07
CA SER A 240 -26.08 7.47 0.58
C SER A 240 -25.29 7.45 1.90
N ASN A 241 -25.39 6.36 2.67
CA ASN A 241 -24.68 6.16 3.95
C ASN A 241 -23.39 5.34 3.78
N GLY A 242 -22.98 5.04 2.56
CA GLY A 242 -21.77 4.29 2.28
C GLY A 242 -20.52 5.16 2.33
N ILE A 243 -19.36 4.51 2.36
CA ILE A 243 -18.04 5.16 2.37
C ILE A 243 -17.49 5.19 0.94
N PRO A 244 -16.98 6.32 0.44
CA PRO A 244 -16.29 6.34 -0.84
C PRO A 244 -15.11 5.36 -0.89
N GLY A 245 -14.79 4.84 -2.05
CA GLY A 245 -13.54 4.12 -2.29
C GLY A 245 -12.34 5.07 -2.29
N ASP A 246 -11.16 4.53 -2.53
CA ASP A 246 -9.91 5.28 -2.55
C ASP A 246 -9.39 5.46 -3.98
N LEU A 247 -8.63 6.53 -4.22
CA LEU A 247 -7.89 6.72 -5.45
C LEU A 247 -6.43 6.29 -5.22
N ILE A 248 -6.00 5.28 -5.96
CA ILE A 248 -4.63 4.76 -5.91
C ILE A 248 -3.90 5.27 -7.16
N VAL A 249 -3.00 6.23 -6.95
CA VAL A 249 -2.16 6.80 -8.01
C VAL A 249 -0.87 6.02 -8.09
N ILE A 250 -0.57 5.48 -9.28
CA ILE A 250 0.64 4.72 -9.57
C ILE A 250 1.53 5.60 -10.45
N PHE A 251 2.72 5.92 -9.96
CA PHE A 251 3.66 6.77 -10.69
C PHE A 251 4.58 5.93 -11.57
N HIS A 252 4.68 6.30 -12.84
CA HIS A 252 5.64 5.74 -13.78
C HIS A 252 6.65 6.81 -14.16
N ILE A 253 7.93 6.53 -13.93
CA ILE A 253 9.00 7.47 -14.23
C ILE A 253 9.34 7.37 -15.73
N LYS A 254 9.13 8.44 -16.46
CA LYS A 254 9.55 8.52 -17.86
C LYS A 254 11.06 8.43 -17.97
N GLN A 255 11.53 7.62 -18.90
CA GLN A 255 12.95 7.57 -19.23
C GLN A 255 13.41 8.92 -19.72
N ASP A 256 14.58 9.35 -19.24
CA ASP A 256 15.26 10.57 -19.67
C ASP A 256 16.50 10.17 -20.47
N ASP A 257 16.77 10.91 -21.57
CA ASP A 257 17.91 10.60 -22.43
C ASP A 257 19.24 11.02 -21.79
N TYR A 258 19.20 12.04 -20.95
CA TYR A 258 20.37 12.60 -20.32
C TYR A 258 20.64 12.00 -18.94
N PHE A 259 19.62 11.86 -18.13
CA PHE A 259 19.71 11.28 -16.78
C PHE A 259 19.22 9.84 -16.77
N LYS A 260 19.98 8.96 -16.12
CA LYS A 260 19.60 7.57 -15.86
C LYS A 260 19.61 7.30 -14.37
N ILE A 261 18.79 6.35 -13.95
CA ILE A 261 18.82 5.86 -12.57
C ILE A 261 19.56 4.53 -12.56
N ASN A 262 20.57 4.43 -11.73
CA ASN A 262 21.30 3.18 -11.50
C ASN A 262 21.55 2.97 -10.00
N ASN A 263 21.00 1.88 -9.45
CA ASN A 263 21.07 1.56 -8.02
C ASN A 263 20.67 2.72 -7.10
N GLY A 264 19.60 3.46 -7.47
CA GLY A 264 19.12 4.61 -6.70
C GLY A 264 19.92 5.90 -6.88
N HIS A 265 21.00 5.89 -7.66
CA HIS A 265 21.77 7.09 -7.99
C HIS A 265 21.31 7.70 -9.29
N LEU A 266 21.29 9.03 -9.33
CA LEU A 266 21.19 9.77 -10.58
C LEU A 266 22.53 9.66 -11.31
N VAL A 267 22.51 9.23 -12.57
CA VAL A 267 23.72 8.96 -13.36
C VAL A 267 23.65 9.68 -14.69
N HIS A 268 24.76 10.31 -15.08
CA HIS A 268 24.96 10.84 -16.42
C HIS A 268 26.26 10.28 -17.02
N CYS A 269 26.27 10.06 -18.34
CA CYS A 269 27.44 9.62 -19.07
C CYS A 269 27.87 10.75 -20.02
N GLU A 270 28.91 11.48 -19.66
CA GLU A 270 29.45 12.57 -20.48
C GLU A 270 30.40 12.00 -21.53
N GLU A 271 30.08 12.23 -22.81
CA GLU A 271 30.95 11.84 -23.91
C GLU A 271 31.98 12.93 -24.21
N VAL A 272 33.25 12.62 -23.99
CA VAL A 272 34.36 13.55 -24.18
C VAL A 272 35.28 13.02 -25.28
N SER A 273 35.89 13.89 -26.07
CA SER A 273 36.85 13.45 -27.09
C SER A 273 38.08 12.82 -26.44
N LEU A 274 38.71 11.85 -27.10
CA LEU A 274 39.95 11.24 -26.60
C LEU A 274 41.04 12.30 -26.35
N THR A 275 41.13 13.31 -27.23
CA THR A 275 42.10 14.39 -27.09
C THR A 275 41.87 15.25 -25.86
N ASP A 276 40.58 15.55 -25.55
CA ASP A 276 40.24 16.32 -24.34
C ASP A 276 40.55 15.54 -23.06
N CYS A 277 40.41 14.22 -23.09
CA CYS A 277 40.80 13.36 -21.96
C CYS A 277 42.30 13.27 -21.77
N LEU A 278 43.09 13.33 -22.86
CA LEU A 278 44.56 13.32 -22.79
C LEU A 278 45.14 14.66 -22.33
N LEU A 279 44.56 15.75 -22.81
CA LEU A 279 45.09 17.10 -22.54
C LEU A 279 44.43 17.79 -21.35
N GLY A 280 43.36 17.23 -20.83
CA GLY A 280 42.51 17.86 -19.84
C GLY A 280 41.55 18.91 -20.47
N CYS A 281 40.40 19.08 -19.87
CA CYS A 281 39.41 20.06 -20.29
C CYS A 281 38.43 20.44 -19.19
N LYS A 282 37.67 21.52 -19.40
CA LYS A 282 36.52 21.90 -18.57
C LYS A 282 35.25 21.60 -19.32
N ARG A 283 34.26 20.98 -18.63
CA ARG A 283 32.96 20.65 -19.19
C ARG A 283 31.83 21.22 -18.34
N GLU A 284 30.84 21.79 -18.99
CA GLU A 284 29.58 22.18 -18.35
C GLU A 284 28.60 21.04 -18.40
N ILE A 285 28.15 20.62 -17.24
CA ILE A 285 27.24 19.49 -17.05
C ILE A 285 25.92 20.03 -16.51
N LYS A 286 24.80 19.59 -17.11
CA LYS A 286 23.46 19.92 -16.59
C LYS A 286 23.18 19.12 -15.32
N THR A 287 22.59 19.78 -14.34
CA THR A 287 22.08 19.14 -13.13
C THR A 287 20.58 18.97 -13.19
N ILE A 288 20.04 18.10 -12.36
CA ILE A 288 18.59 17.87 -12.27
C ILE A 288 17.83 19.11 -11.77
N SER A 289 18.51 20.03 -11.08
CA SER A 289 17.94 21.32 -10.67
C SER A 289 17.77 22.31 -11.82
N GLY A 290 18.25 21.97 -13.04
CA GLY A 290 18.28 22.87 -14.20
C GLY A 290 19.48 23.82 -14.24
N LYS A 291 20.36 23.80 -13.23
CA LYS A 291 21.61 24.59 -13.22
C LYS A 291 22.71 23.83 -13.94
N ASN A 292 23.65 24.53 -14.55
CA ASN A 292 24.87 23.95 -15.08
C ASN A 292 25.97 24.07 -14.04
N ILE A 293 26.78 23.01 -13.93
CA ILE A 293 27.99 22.96 -13.13
C ILE A 293 29.19 22.74 -14.04
N THR A 294 30.33 23.33 -13.73
CA THR A 294 31.56 23.11 -14.46
C THR A 294 32.38 22.04 -13.72
N ILE A 295 32.70 20.95 -14.41
CA ILE A 295 33.66 19.95 -13.92
C ILE A 295 34.99 20.13 -14.65
N GLU A 296 36.08 19.94 -13.93
CA GLU A 296 37.43 19.93 -14.48
C GLU A 296 37.86 18.48 -14.67
N ILE A 297 38.18 18.13 -15.90
CA ILE A 297 38.67 16.82 -16.32
C ILE A 297 40.18 16.94 -16.44
N PRO A 298 40.95 16.35 -15.52
CA PRO A 298 42.44 16.39 -15.58
C PRO A 298 42.97 15.70 -16.84
N GLU A 299 44.21 16.03 -17.18
CA GLU A 299 44.95 15.29 -18.21
C GLU A 299 45.07 13.81 -17.83
N LEU A 300 45.16 12.94 -18.83
CA LEU A 300 45.26 11.48 -18.72
C LEU A 300 44.09 10.85 -17.95
N THR A 301 42.91 11.45 -18.02
CA THR A 301 41.71 10.88 -17.38
C THR A 301 41.32 9.56 -18.04
N GLU A 302 41.14 8.51 -17.24
CA GLU A 302 40.77 7.17 -17.68
C GLU A 302 39.29 7.07 -18.11
N ASN A 303 39.02 6.15 -19.04
CA ASN A 303 37.65 5.85 -19.44
C ASN A 303 36.85 5.25 -18.28
N GLY A 304 35.66 5.76 -18.05
CA GLY A 304 34.82 5.35 -16.91
C GLY A 304 35.13 6.06 -15.59
N LYS A 305 36.02 7.05 -15.58
CA LYS A 305 36.27 7.90 -14.41
C LYS A 305 34.96 8.44 -13.87
N LYS A 306 34.78 8.36 -12.56
CA LYS A 306 33.56 8.81 -11.85
C LYS A 306 33.80 10.14 -11.17
N TYR A 307 32.86 11.06 -11.34
CA TYR A 307 32.73 12.27 -10.55
C TYR A 307 31.48 12.16 -9.70
N ILE A 308 31.62 12.38 -8.39
CA ILE A 308 30.55 12.24 -7.41
C ILE A 308 30.20 13.64 -6.90
N ILE A 309 28.96 14.07 -7.10
CA ILE A 309 28.48 15.41 -6.74
C ILE A 309 27.31 15.25 -5.77
N SER A 310 27.55 15.52 -4.51
CA SER A 310 26.57 15.25 -3.44
C SER A 310 25.34 16.16 -3.49
N GLU A 311 25.48 17.40 -3.98
CA GLU A 311 24.44 18.43 -3.93
C GLU A 311 23.30 18.24 -4.95
N TYR A 312 23.52 17.50 -6.04
CA TYR A 312 22.61 17.39 -7.17
C TYR A 312 22.07 15.98 -7.40
N GLY A 313 22.09 15.17 -6.37
CA GLY A 313 21.53 13.83 -6.42
C GLY A 313 20.03 13.76 -6.13
N MET A 314 19.51 12.55 -6.10
CA MET A 314 18.11 12.27 -5.74
C MET A 314 18.03 11.24 -4.63
N TRP A 315 16.95 11.23 -3.86
CA TRP A 315 16.68 10.24 -2.79
C TRP A 315 17.80 10.11 -1.75
N GLY A 316 18.51 11.21 -1.45
CA GLY A 316 19.65 11.21 -0.53
C GLY A 316 20.93 10.63 -1.10
N ASN A 317 20.94 10.18 -2.37
CA ASN A 317 22.12 9.66 -3.05
C ASN A 317 22.75 10.75 -3.94
N PRO A 318 24.09 10.71 -4.14
CA PRO A 318 24.77 11.69 -4.96
C PRO A 318 24.46 11.55 -6.47
N TYR A 319 24.70 12.63 -7.23
CA TYR A 319 24.75 12.59 -8.68
C TYR A 319 26.12 12.05 -9.13
N ILE A 320 26.12 11.04 -10.01
CA ILE A 320 27.33 10.40 -10.52
C ILE A 320 27.49 10.69 -12.01
N ILE A 321 28.62 11.24 -12.39
CA ILE A 321 28.97 11.50 -13.80
C ILE A 321 30.09 10.55 -14.19
N PHE A 322 29.86 9.79 -15.26
CA PHE A 322 30.88 8.92 -15.87
C PHE A 322 31.43 9.61 -17.12
N ILE A 323 32.76 9.67 -17.22
CA ILE A 323 33.43 10.14 -18.44
C ILE A 323 33.61 8.97 -19.39
N LYS A 324 33.15 9.13 -20.63
CA LYS A 324 33.27 8.15 -21.69
C LYS A 324 34.00 8.74 -22.89
N TYR A 325 35.00 8.02 -23.39
CA TYR A 325 35.69 8.45 -24.59
C TYR A 325 34.83 8.32 -25.83
N LYS A 326 34.88 9.37 -26.65
CA LYS A 326 34.36 9.32 -28.01
C LYS A 326 35.53 9.25 -29.01
N LEU A 327 35.69 8.11 -29.62
CA LEU A 327 36.71 7.94 -30.66
C LEU A 327 36.23 8.56 -31.98
N PRO A 328 37.15 9.20 -32.77
CA PRO A 328 36.82 9.69 -34.07
C PRO A 328 36.48 8.54 -35.02
N LYS A 329 35.44 8.69 -35.84
CA LYS A 329 35.02 7.65 -36.78
C LYS A 329 36.06 7.39 -37.87
N LYS A 330 36.87 8.37 -38.29
CA LYS A 330 37.92 8.29 -39.29
C LYS A 330 39.10 9.19 -38.90
N LEU A 331 40.31 8.75 -39.23
CA LEU A 331 41.54 9.52 -39.07
C LEU A 331 42.09 9.92 -40.45
N THR A 332 42.57 11.16 -40.59
CA THR A 332 43.32 11.61 -41.73
C THR A 332 44.74 11.06 -41.74
N LYS A 333 45.42 11.06 -42.88
CA LYS A 333 46.83 10.63 -43.00
C LYS A 333 47.73 11.41 -42.02
N LYS A 334 47.52 12.68 -41.89
CA LYS A 334 48.30 13.57 -40.98
C LYS A 334 48.09 13.19 -39.52
N GLN A 335 46.83 12.94 -39.11
CA GLN A 335 46.52 12.50 -37.74
C GLN A 335 47.16 11.14 -37.39
N LYS A 336 47.13 10.20 -38.32
CA LYS A 336 47.81 8.90 -38.14
C LYS A 336 49.30 9.07 -37.88
N GLN A 337 49.99 9.88 -38.72
CA GLN A 337 51.40 10.19 -38.58
C GLN A 337 51.75 10.84 -37.22
N LEU A 338 50.84 11.71 -36.71
CA LEU A 338 51.04 12.36 -35.40
C LEU A 338 50.87 11.35 -34.28
N LEU A 339 49.89 10.44 -34.34
CA LEU A 339 49.71 9.37 -33.36
C LEU A 339 50.88 8.38 -33.37
N GLU A 340 51.40 8.02 -34.56
CA GLU A 340 52.60 7.17 -34.65
C GLU A 340 53.85 7.82 -34.05
N LYS A 341 53.98 9.15 -34.16
CA LYS A 341 55.06 9.89 -33.50
C LYS A 341 54.87 9.89 -31.99
N PHE A 342 53.68 10.14 -31.53
CA PHE A 342 53.32 10.13 -30.09
C PHE A 342 53.62 8.76 -29.49
N GLU A 343 53.27 7.68 -30.13
CA GLU A 343 53.54 6.31 -29.70
C GLU A 343 55.06 6.06 -29.58
N LYS A 344 55.86 6.47 -30.59
CA LYS A 344 57.29 6.28 -30.58
C LYS A 344 58.00 7.10 -29.45
N GLU A 345 57.45 8.21 -29.08
CA GLU A 345 58.03 9.04 -27.99
C GLU A 345 57.72 8.48 -26.59
N ASN A 346 56.51 7.90 -26.40
CA ASN A 346 56.10 7.38 -25.10
C ASN A 346 56.56 5.97 -24.78
N TYR A 347 56.69 5.07 -25.80
CA TYR A 347 57.02 3.67 -25.59
C TYR A 347 58.42 3.29 -26.06
N LYS A 348 59.31 4.28 -26.29
CA LYS A 348 60.72 4.00 -26.63
C LYS A 348 61.62 3.71 -25.42
N ASN A 349 61.07 3.80 -24.20
CA ASN A 349 61.85 3.66 -22.96
C ASN A 349 61.45 2.40 -22.15
N ASP A 350 60.63 1.52 -22.69
CA ASP A 350 60.42 0.15 -22.25
C ASP A 350 61.13 -0.84 -23.17
#